data_860115dbf86c7e66092e5f69b5b36355
#
_entry.id   860115dbf86c7e66092e5f69b5b36355
#
_cell.length_a   1.000
_cell.length_b   1.000
_cell.length_c   1.000
_cell.angle_alpha   90.00
_cell.angle_beta   90.00
_cell.angle_gamma   90.00
#
_symmetry.space_group_name_H-M   'P 1'
#
loop_
_entity.id
_entity.type
_entity.pdbx_description
1 polymer ?
#
loop_
_entity_poly.entity_id
_entity_poly.type
_entity_poly.pdbx_seq_one_letter_code
_entity_poly.pdbx_strand_id
1 'polypeptide(L)'
;LGLAIVDKIARMLGHRVRVGSLPGKGSCFAIEVPLARHAPRSRAEPLASADDLRERLRGSRVWVLDNDAAICAGMRTLLEAWGCRVVTALSEEDLARQVDNYHAEADLLIVDYHLDDQRNGVDAVAAINARRGSPLPALMITANYSNELKQQVRELGHTLMHKPVRPMKLKTALCHLL
;
A
#
# COMPACT_ATOMS: atom_id res chain seq x y z
N LEU A 1 -13.03 4.05 -23.83
CA LEU A 1 -12.60 2.67 -23.50
C LEU A 1 -13.22 2.15 -22.20
N GLY A 2 -13.41 2.98 -21.17
CA GLY A 2 -13.88 2.55 -19.83
C GLY A 2 -15.28 1.92 -19.80
N LEU A 3 -16.27 2.52 -20.46
CA LEU A 3 -17.66 2.02 -20.44
C LEU A 3 -17.82 0.69 -21.18
N ALA A 4 -17.06 0.45 -22.24
CA ALA A 4 -17.05 -0.83 -22.95
C ALA A 4 -16.51 -1.97 -22.08
N ILE A 5 -15.54 -1.68 -21.22
CA ILE A 5 -15.01 -2.64 -20.25
C ILE A 5 -16.05 -2.95 -19.18
N VAL A 6 -16.74 -1.93 -18.66
CA VAL A 6 -17.82 -2.10 -17.67
C VAL A 6 -18.94 -2.98 -18.22
N ASP A 7 -19.40 -2.73 -19.45
CA ASP A 7 -20.44 -3.53 -20.12
C ASP A 7 -19.98 -4.99 -20.30
N LYS A 8 -18.75 -5.21 -20.77
CA LYS A 8 -18.19 -6.54 -20.96
C LYS A 8 -18.10 -7.33 -19.64
N ILE A 9 -17.61 -6.69 -18.57
CA ILE A 9 -17.52 -7.33 -17.25
C ILE A 9 -18.90 -7.63 -16.70
N ALA A 10 -19.84 -6.68 -16.80
CA ALA A 10 -21.20 -6.88 -16.32
C ALA A 10 -21.87 -8.07 -17.02
N ARG A 11 -21.74 -8.19 -18.34
CA ARG A 11 -22.26 -9.34 -19.12
C ARG A 11 -21.60 -10.66 -18.69
N MET A 12 -20.29 -10.68 -18.50
CA MET A 12 -19.57 -11.87 -18.05
C MET A 12 -20.06 -12.37 -16.68
N LEU A 13 -20.47 -11.44 -15.81
CA LEU A 13 -20.98 -11.72 -14.47
C LEU A 13 -22.52 -11.90 -14.42
N GLY A 14 -23.21 -11.84 -15.56
CA GLY A 14 -24.66 -11.94 -15.65
C GLY A 14 -25.42 -10.74 -15.07
N HIS A 15 -24.76 -9.58 -14.97
CA HIS A 15 -25.35 -8.36 -14.44
C HIS A 15 -25.87 -7.43 -15.55
N ARG A 16 -26.90 -6.63 -15.22
CA ARG A 16 -27.46 -5.64 -16.12
C ARG A 16 -26.89 -4.26 -15.86
N VAL A 17 -26.44 -3.57 -16.92
CA VAL A 17 -26.08 -2.16 -16.89
C VAL A 17 -27.27 -1.33 -17.38
N ARG A 18 -27.62 -0.31 -16.62
CA ARG A 18 -28.61 0.71 -17.02
C ARG A 18 -27.94 2.06 -17.15
N VAL A 19 -28.34 2.81 -18.16
CA VAL A 19 -27.84 4.16 -18.39
C VAL A 19 -29.05 5.09 -18.59
N GLY A 20 -29.08 6.16 -17.83
CA GLY A 20 -30.00 7.28 -18.01
C GLY A 20 -29.21 8.56 -18.21
N SER A 21 -29.53 9.33 -19.27
CA SER A 21 -28.84 10.59 -19.52
C SER A 21 -29.84 11.65 -20.02
N LEU A 22 -29.71 12.86 -19.49
CA LEU A 22 -30.48 14.02 -19.88
C LEU A 22 -29.52 15.14 -20.28
N PRO A 23 -29.62 15.68 -21.49
CA PRO A 23 -28.79 16.78 -21.94
C PRO A 23 -28.86 17.96 -20.98
N GLY A 24 -27.69 18.50 -20.59
CA GLY A 24 -27.58 19.60 -19.62
C GLY A 24 -27.83 19.24 -18.14
N LYS A 25 -28.26 17.99 -17.83
CA LYS A 25 -28.53 17.55 -16.46
C LYS A 25 -27.60 16.43 -15.99
N GLY A 26 -26.86 15.80 -16.90
CA GLY A 26 -25.89 14.75 -16.58
C GLY A 26 -26.35 13.34 -16.91
N SER A 27 -25.55 12.35 -16.51
CA SER A 27 -25.77 10.93 -16.78
C SER A 27 -25.69 10.11 -15.50
N CYS A 28 -26.54 9.10 -15.40
CA CYS A 28 -26.55 8.11 -14.34
C CYS A 28 -26.23 6.74 -14.94
N PHE A 29 -25.29 6.03 -14.35
CA PHE A 29 -24.94 4.65 -14.68
C PHE A 29 -25.24 3.76 -13.47
N ALA A 30 -25.97 2.68 -13.69
CA ALA A 30 -26.33 1.74 -12.63
C ALA A 30 -26.02 0.30 -13.05
N ILE A 31 -25.59 -0.53 -12.12
CA ILE A 31 -25.41 -1.97 -12.32
C ILE A 31 -26.33 -2.69 -11.33
N GLU A 32 -27.19 -3.56 -11.87
CA GLU A 32 -28.04 -4.41 -11.07
C GLU A 32 -27.24 -5.64 -10.62
N VAL A 33 -27.10 -5.81 -9.30
CA VAL A 33 -26.40 -6.95 -8.68
C VAL A 33 -27.35 -7.69 -7.75
N PRO A 34 -27.27 -9.03 -7.64
CA PRO A 34 -28.05 -9.78 -6.65
C PRO A 34 -27.60 -9.43 -5.23
N LEU A 35 -28.55 -9.29 -4.34
CA LEU A 35 -28.25 -9.17 -2.91
C LEU A 35 -27.61 -10.47 -2.41
N ALA A 36 -26.48 -10.37 -1.73
CA ALA A 36 -25.87 -11.50 -1.07
C ALA A 36 -26.83 -12.06 0.00
N ARG A 37 -27.19 -13.34 -0.12
CA ARG A 37 -28.08 -14.02 0.84
C ARG A 37 -27.44 -14.20 2.23
N HIS A 38 -26.11 -14.14 2.27
CA HIS A 38 -25.34 -14.08 3.51
C HIS A 38 -24.32 -12.97 3.34
N ALA A 39 -24.30 -12.02 4.25
CA ALA A 39 -23.13 -11.17 4.37
C ALA A 39 -21.93 -12.11 4.51
N PRO A 40 -20.85 -11.96 3.71
CA PRO A 40 -19.63 -12.67 4.02
C PRO A 40 -19.38 -12.36 5.49
N ARG A 41 -19.29 -13.39 6.32
CA ARG A 41 -18.71 -13.26 7.65
C ARG A 41 -17.24 -12.91 7.36
N SER A 42 -16.99 -11.66 7.00
CA SER A 42 -15.72 -11.04 7.27
C SER A 42 -15.53 -11.32 8.75
N ARG A 43 -14.55 -12.12 9.08
CA ARG A 43 -13.96 -12.14 10.40
C ARG A 43 -13.27 -10.78 10.49
N ALA A 44 -14.09 -9.72 10.52
CA ALA A 44 -13.68 -8.43 10.95
C ALA A 44 -13.38 -8.65 12.44
N GLU A 45 -12.14 -8.88 12.76
CA GLU A 45 -11.63 -8.36 14.02
C GLU A 45 -12.25 -6.97 14.14
N PRO A 46 -12.76 -6.59 15.33
CA PRO A 46 -13.36 -5.26 15.49
C PRO A 46 -12.38 -4.27 14.90
N LEU A 47 -12.80 -3.62 13.81
CA LEU A 47 -12.01 -2.59 13.18
C LEU A 47 -11.72 -1.59 14.30
N ALA A 48 -10.47 -1.56 14.73
CA ALA A 48 -10.00 -0.55 15.66
C ALA A 48 -10.56 0.79 15.19
N SER A 49 -11.12 1.57 16.07
CA SER A 49 -11.72 2.84 15.68
C SER A 49 -10.69 3.66 14.88
N ALA A 50 -11.14 4.57 14.03
CA ALA A 50 -10.20 5.42 13.28
C ALA A 50 -9.25 6.17 14.21
N ASP A 51 -9.68 6.43 15.44
CA ASP A 51 -8.88 7.06 16.49
C ASP A 51 -7.86 6.09 17.09
N ASP A 52 -8.22 4.83 17.37
CA ASP A 52 -7.28 3.78 17.82
C ASP A 52 -6.16 3.54 16.79
N LEU A 53 -6.52 3.48 15.50
CA LEU A 53 -5.54 3.36 14.42
C LEU A 53 -4.63 4.58 14.29
N ARG A 54 -5.13 5.76 14.65
CA ARG A 54 -4.34 7.00 14.64
C ARG A 54 -3.38 7.05 15.82
N GLU A 55 -3.82 6.60 16.98
CA GLU A 55 -3.01 6.58 18.20
C GLU A 55 -1.84 5.59 18.08
N ARG A 56 -2.06 4.42 17.49
CA ARG A 56 -1.00 3.43 17.23
C ARG A 56 0.09 3.90 16.27
N LEU A 57 -0.25 4.73 15.29
CA LEU A 57 0.72 5.27 14.33
C LEU A 57 1.46 6.51 14.84
N ARG A 58 0.93 7.16 15.87
CA ARG A 58 1.48 8.42 16.36
C ARG A 58 2.89 8.27 16.91
N GLY A 59 3.80 9.02 16.32
CA GLY A 59 5.22 9.02 16.71
C GLY A 59 6.05 7.89 16.10
N SER A 60 5.43 6.92 15.42
CA SER A 60 6.14 5.84 14.74
C SER A 60 7.07 6.39 13.66
N ARG A 61 8.27 5.83 13.57
CA ARG A 61 9.33 6.25 12.64
C ARG A 61 9.30 5.36 11.42
N VAL A 62 8.90 5.93 10.29
CA VAL A 62 8.71 5.21 9.04
C VAL A 62 9.70 5.69 7.99
N TRP A 63 10.48 4.78 7.44
CA TRP A 63 11.28 5.05 6.25
C TRP A 63 10.50 4.65 5.02
N VAL A 64 10.62 5.45 3.96
CA VAL A 64 9.98 5.19 2.66
C VAL A 64 11.06 5.23 1.59
N LEU A 65 11.14 4.16 0.81
CA LEU A 65 12.08 4.02 -0.29
C LEU A 65 11.29 3.75 -1.59
N ASP A 66 11.29 4.73 -2.48
CA ASP A 66 10.64 4.66 -3.79
C ASP A 66 11.41 5.58 -4.77
N ASN A 67 11.68 5.12 -5.98
CA ASN A 67 12.44 5.89 -6.98
C ASN A 67 11.64 7.06 -7.60
N ASP A 68 10.34 7.18 -7.31
CA ASP A 68 9.48 8.28 -7.73
C ASP A 68 9.35 9.35 -6.63
N ALA A 69 9.88 10.53 -6.88
CA ALA A 69 9.83 11.65 -5.94
C ALA A 69 8.39 12.10 -5.62
N ALA A 70 7.45 11.98 -6.57
CA ALA A 70 6.06 12.35 -6.34
C ALA A 70 5.38 11.33 -5.40
N ILE A 71 5.69 10.03 -5.54
CA ILE A 71 5.23 8.99 -4.62
C ILE A 71 5.82 9.23 -3.23
N CYS A 72 7.11 9.49 -3.11
CA CYS A 72 7.76 9.83 -1.85
C CYS A 72 7.09 11.03 -1.17
N ALA A 73 6.83 12.11 -1.89
CA ALA A 73 6.15 13.30 -1.35
C ALA A 73 4.72 13.01 -0.90
N GLY A 74 3.95 12.24 -1.69
CA GLY A 74 2.59 11.82 -1.35
C GLY A 74 2.55 10.93 -0.11
N MET A 75 3.46 9.96 -0.02
CA MET A 75 3.59 9.07 1.14
C MET A 75 3.97 9.84 2.41
N ARG A 76 4.94 10.76 2.31
CA ARG A 76 5.31 11.64 3.43
C ARG A 76 4.10 12.39 3.95
N THR A 77 3.39 13.11 3.07
CA THR A 77 2.21 13.90 3.45
C THR A 77 1.15 13.04 4.13
N LEU A 78 0.88 11.85 3.59
CA LEU A 78 -0.12 10.93 4.11
C LEU A 78 0.25 10.39 5.50
N LEU A 79 1.49 9.92 5.66
CA LEU A 79 1.96 9.32 6.91
C LEU A 79 2.13 10.36 8.03
N GLU A 80 2.62 11.55 7.70
CA GLU A 80 2.71 12.67 8.66
C GLU A 80 1.33 13.12 9.12
N ALA A 81 0.32 13.12 8.24
CA ALA A 81 -1.08 13.39 8.62
C ALA A 81 -1.64 12.35 9.61
N TRP A 82 -1.07 11.15 9.66
CA TRP A 82 -1.38 10.12 10.66
C TRP A 82 -0.52 10.21 11.93
N GLY A 83 0.43 11.15 11.97
CA GLY A 83 1.29 11.42 13.12
C GLY A 83 2.60 10.65 13.13
N CYS A 84 2.99 10.01 12.01
CA CYS A 84 4.28 9.35 11.88
C CYS A 84 5.41 10.37 11.70
N ARG A 85 6.63 9.96 12.05
CA ARG A 85 7.88 10.64 11.67
C ARG A 85 8.43 9.94 10.44
N VAL A 86 8.61 10.67 9.34
CA VAL A 86 8.87 10.06 8.03
C VAL A 86 10.20 10.54 7.44
N VAL A 87 11.01 9.58 7.01
CA VAL A 87 12.15 9.83 6.12
C VAL A 87 11.82 9.19 4.78
N THR A 88 11.93 9.95 3.69
CA THR A 88 11.73 9.45 2.33
C THR A 88 13.01 9.53 1.54
N ALA A 89 13.33 8.52 0.78
CA ALA A 89 14.53 8.46 -0.04
C ALA A 89 14.23 7.88 -1.43
N LEU A 90 14.98 8.32 -2.43
CA LEU A 90 14.82 7.86 -3.80
C LEU A 90 15.69 6.63 -4.12
N SER A 91 16.72 6.39 -3.30
CA SER A 91 17.59 5.22 -3.41
C SER A 91 18.08 4.78 -2.03
N GLU A 92 18.69 3.59 -1.98
CA GLU A 92 19.30 3.05 -0.77
C GLU A 92 20.45 3.95 -0.26
N GLU A 93 21.25 4.50 -1.18
CA GLU A 93 22.34 5.41 -0.86
C GLU A 93 21.82 6.76 -0.33
N ASP A 94 20.70 7.23 -0.88
CA ASP A 94 20.04 8.45 -0.39
C ASP A 94 19.49 8.23 1.02
N LEU A 95 18.85 7.09 1.27
CA LEU A 95 18.38 6.73 2.60
C LEU A 95 19.54 6.67 3.59
N ALA A 96 20.65 6.00 3.22
CA ALA A 96 21.83 5.87 4.08
C ALA A 96 22.40 7.22 4.52
N ARG A 97 22.45 8.19 3.61
CA ARG A 97 22.89 9.56 3.95
C ARG A 97 21.96 10.27 4.92
N GLN A 98 20.66 10.12 4.74
CA GLN A 98 19.65 10.80 5.56
C GLN A 98 19.53 10.22 6.97
N VAL A 99 19.85 8.93 7.15
CA VAL A 99 19.69 8.21 8.41
C VAL A 99 21.01 7.75 9.03
N ASP A 100 22.07 8.47 8.75
CA ASP A 100 23.43 8.25 9.28
C ASP A 100 23.86 6.77 9.17
N ASN A 101 23.94 6.28 7.93
CA ASN A 101 24.26 4.87 7.63
C ASN A 101 23.39 3.85 8.39
N TYR A 102 22.10 4.14 8.51
CA TYR A 102 21.11 3.31 9.21
C TYR A 102 21.24 3.23 10.74
N HIS A 103 22.02 4.11 11.35
CA HIS A 103 22.09 4.22 12.82
C HIS A 103 20.84 4.90 13.40
N ALA A 104 20.11 5.69 12.60
CA ALA A 104 18.86 6.26 13.05
C ALA A 104 17.82 5.16 13.31
N GLU A 105 16.99 5.40 14.30
CA GLU A 105 15.92 4.47 14.65
C GLU A 105 14.77 4.54 13.65
N ALA A 106 14.27 3.36 13.24
CA ALA A 106 13.05 3.19 12.49
C ALA A 106 12.25 2.01 13.05
N ASP A 107 10.95 2.12 12.94
CA ASP A 107 10.02 1.10 13.39
C ASP A 107 9.50 0.28 12.20
N LEU A 108 9.51 0.89 10.99
CA LEU A 108 9.04 0.25 9.76
C LEU A 108 9.72 0.84 8.52
N LEU A 109 9.89 -0.01 7.49
CA LEU A 109 10.28 0.39 6.15
C LEU A 109 9.12 0.14 5.18
N ILE A 110 8.75 1.15 4.40
CA ILE A 110 7.89 1.02 3.22
C ILE A 110 8.81 1.09 2.00
N VAL A 111 8.75 0.10 1.12
CA VAL A 111 9.65 0.01 -0.03
C VAL A 111 8.90 -0.36 -1.29
N ASP A 112 9.15 0.35 -2.40
CA ASP A 112 8.72 -0.12 -3.72
C ASP A 112 9.51 -1.36 -4.11
N TYR A 113 8.83 -2.33 -4.68
CA TYR A 113 9.49 -3.53 -5.19
C TYR A 113 10.37 -3.25 -6.41
N HIS A 114 9.96 -2.32 -7.28
CA HIS A 114 10.68 -1.96 -8.50
C HIS A 114 11.49 -0.68 -8.30
N LEU A 115 12.67 -0.83 -7.75
CA LEU A 115 13.66 0.26 -7.67
C LEU A 115 14.50 0.30 -8.96
N ASP A 116 15.22 1.40 -9.21
CA ASP A 116 16.09 1.55 -10.38
C ASP A 116 17.30 0.60 -10.35
N ASP A 117 17.99 0.48 -11.50
CA ASP A 117 19.27 -0.25 -11.67
C ASP A 117 19.20 -1.77 -11.40
N GLN A 118 18.12 -2.44 -11.83
CA GLN A 118 17.93 -3.90 -11.65
C GLN A 118 17.86 -4.34 -10.17
N ARG A 119 17.81 -3.41 -9.23
CA ARG A 119 17.59 -3.71 -7.82
C ARG A 119 16.11 -3.83 -7.53
N ASN A 120 15.76 -4.81 -6.75
CA ASN A 120 14.39 -4.97 -6.27
C ASN A 120 14.30 -4.64 -4.77
N GLY A 121 13.08 -4.35 -4.32
CA GLY A 121 12.84 -3.96 -2.93
C GLY A 121 13.24 -5.03 -1.92
N VAL A 122 13.28 -6.32 -2.30
CA VAL A 122 13.72 -7.42 -1.42
C VAL A 122 15.22 -7.29 -1.12
N ASP A 123 16.02 -7.05 -2.16
CA ASP A 123 17.47 -6.88 -2.02
C ASP A 123 17.79 -5.62 -1.18
N ALA A 124 17.04 -4.54 -1.41
CA ALA A 124 17.19 -3.31 -0.63
C ALA A 124 16.90 -3.54 0.87
N VAL A 125 15.80 -4.23 1.20
CA VAL A 125 15.46 -4.58 2.60
C VAL A 125 16.56 -5.44 3.22
N ALA A 126 17.07 -6.44 2.49
CA ALA A 126 18.16 -7.30 2.98
C ALA A 126 19.44 -6.50 3.27
N ALA A 127 19.83 -5.61 2.36
CA ALA A 127 21.00 -4.76 2.53
C ALA A 127 20.86 -3.78 3.72
N ILE A 128 19.70 -3.15 3.87
CA ILE A 128 19.39 -2.28 5.00
C ILE A 128 19.48 -3.04 6.33
N ASN A 129 18.86 -4.21 6.42
CA ASN A 129 18.87 -5.05 7.62
C ASN A 129 20.29 -5.54 7.98
N ALA A 130 21.10 -5.91 6.97
CA ALA A 130 22.49 -6.30 7.18
C ALA A 130 23.33 -5.16 7.77
N ARG A 131 23.15 -3.94 7.28
CA ARG A 131 23.86 -2.76 7.79
C ARG A 131 23.36 -2.31 9.18
N ARG A 132 22.08 -2.46 9.44
CA ARG A 132 21.50 -2.16 10.78
C ARG A 132 21.93 -3.16 11.84
N GLY A 133 22.27 -4.38 11.46
CA GLY A 133 22.48 -5.47 12.39
C GLY A 133 21.21 -5.96 13.12
N SER A 134 20.03 -5.47 12.70
CA SER A 134 18.74 -5.86 13.26
C SER A 134 17.65 -5.82 12.18
N PRO A 135 16.71 -6.80 12.17
CA PRO A 135 15.63 -6.83 11.19
C PRO A 135 14.67 -5.65 11.40
N LEU A 136 14.29 -5.02 10.29
CA LEU A 136 13.27 -3.97 10.25
C LEU A 136 12.04 -4.56 9.54
N PRO A 137 10.84 -4.52 10.15
CA PRO A 137 9.63 -4.89 9.46
C PRO A 137 9.48 -4.09 8.17
N ALA A 138 9.13 -4.76 7.06
CA ALA A 138 8.98 -4.08 5.78
C ALA A 138 7.61 -4.33 5.18
N LEU A 139 7.01 -3.24 4.67
CA LEU A 139 5.84 -3.25 3.81
C LEU A 139 6.30 -3.00 2.37
N MET A 140 6.25 -4.03 1.55
CA MET A 140 6.64 -3.96 0.16
C MET A 140 5.46 -3.60 -0.73
N ILE A 141 5.62 -2.61 -1.59
CA ILE A 141 4.58 -2.13 -2.50
C ILE A 141 4.94 -2.55 -3.92
N THR A 142 4.00 -3.09 -4.70
CA THR A 142 4.28 -3.56 -6.06
C THR A 142 3.06 -3.49 -6.97
N ALA A 143 3.30 -3.34 -8.27
CA ALA A 143 2.30 -3.55 -9.31
C ALA A 143 2.26 -5.02 -9.80
N ASN A 144 3.21 -5.86 -9.38
CA ASN A 144 3.29 -7.27 -9.76
C ASN A 144 2.36 -8.11 -8.88
N TYR A 145 1.52 -8.94 -9.51
CA TYR A 145 0.54 -9.82 -8.86
C TYR A 145 0.96 -11.30 -8.88
N SER A 146 2.24 -11.62 -9.15
CA SER A 146 2.69 -12.99 -9.19
C SER A 146 2.61 -13.67 -7.81
N ASN A 147 2.24 -14.95 -7.81
CA ASN A 147 2.17 -15.73 -6.57
C ASN A 147 3.57 -16.03 -6.03
N GLU A 148 4.57 -16.13 -6.90
CA GLU A 148 5.97 -16.37 -6.56
C GLU A 148 6.51 -15.23 -5.70
N LEU A 149 6.29 -13.97 -6.12
CA LEU A 149 6.69 -12.80 -5.36
C LEU A 149 6.00 -12.75 -4.00
N LYS A 150 4.69 -13.03 -3.96
CA LYS A 150 3.92 -13.04 -2.72
C LYS A 150 4.44 -14.08 -1.73
N GLN A 151 4.81 -15.25 -2.22
CA GLN A 151 5.39 -16.31 -1.41
C GLN A 151 6.78 -15.92 -0.91
N GLN A 152 7.66 -15.41 -1.78
CA GLN A 152 9.01 -14.96 -1.45
C GLN A 152 8.99 -13.89 -0.34
N VAL A 153 8.17 -12.85 -0.49
CA VAL A 153 8.07 -11.76 0.49
C VAL A 153 7.57 -12.27 1.83
N ARG A 154 6.62 -13.21 1.81
CA ARG A 154 6.07 -13.82 3.03
C ARG A 154 7.09 -14.72 3.74
N GLU A 155 7.86 -15.50 3.01
CA GLU A 155 8.92 -16.36 3.55
C GLU A 155 10.03 -15.54 4.24
N LEU A 156 10.27 -14.33 3.76
CA LEU A 156 11.19 -13.37 4.38
C LEU A 156 10.58 -12.61 5.57
N GLY A 157 9.33 -12.92 5.95
CA GLY A 157 8.66 -12.27 7.07
C GLY A 157 8.16 -10.86 6.79
N HIS A 158 8.08 -10.46 5.52
CA HIS A 158 7.61 -9.13 5.12
C HIS A 158 6.16 -9.14 4.62
N THR A 159 5.55 -7.97 4.57
CA THR A 159 4.18 -7.78 4.09
C THR A 159 4.19 -7.20 2.69
N LEU A 160 3.31 -7.72 1.80
CA LEU A 160 3.14 -7.25 0.43
C LEU A 160 1.83 -6.50 0.26
N MET A 161 1.89 -5.34 -0.41
CA MET A 161 0.72 -4.57 -0.82
C MET A 161 0.79 -4.25 -2.31
N HIS A 162 -0.35 -4.35 -2.99
CA HIS A 162 -0.43 -4.07 -4.43
C HIS A 162 -0.83 -2.63 -4.71
N LYS A 163 -0.18 -2.02 -5.73
CA LYS A 163 -0.62 -0.75 -6.32
C LYS A 163 -1.97 -0.96 -7.06
N PRO A 164 -2.94 -0.04 -6.98
CA PRO A 164 -2.88 1.26 -6.32
C PRO A 164 -3.06 1.15 -4.80
N VAL A 165 -2.22 1.89 -4.07
CA VAL A 165 -2.26 1.93 -2.61
C VAL A 165 -3.47 2.73 -2.13
N ARG A 166 -4.38 2.08 -1.42
CA ARG A 166 -5.54 2.75 -0.82
C ARG A 166 -5.20 3.20 0.60
N PRO A 167 -5.40 4.48 0.97
CA PRO A 167 -4.98 5.01 2.27
C PRO A 167 -5.45 4.17 3.47
N MET A 168 -6.72 3.75 3.49
CA MET A 168 -7.23 2.93 4.60
C MET A 168 -6.59 1.55 4.69
N LYS A 169 -6.30 0.91 3.55
CA LYS A 169 -5.59 -0.38 3.55
C LYS A 169 -4.15 -0.22 4.04
N LEU A 170 -3.47 0.84 3.60
CA LEU A 170 -2.14 1.18 4.08
C LEU A 170 -2.16 1.40 5.59
N LYS A 171 -3.06 2.23 6.08
CA LYS A 171 -3.20 2.52 7.52
C LYS A 171 -3.38 1.25 8.35
N THR A 172 -4.29 0.37 7.94
CA THR A 172 -4.52 -0.91 8.61
C THR A 172 -3.27 -1.80 8.60
N ALA A 173 -2.58 -1.92 7.44
CA ALA A 173 -1.38 -2.73 7.33
C ALA A 173 -0.26 -2.21 8.25
N LEU A 174 -0.06 -0.89 8.32
CA LEU A 174 0.93 -0.28 9.21
C LEU A 174 0.62 -0.56 10.68
N CYS A 175 -0.64 -0.46 11.09
CA CYS A 175 -1.04 -0.75 12.48
C CYS A 175 -0.87 -2.23 12.87
N HIS A 176 -0.83 -3.15 11.91
CA HIS A 176 -0.54 -4.56 12.18
C HIS A 176 0.97 -4.85 12.26
N LEU A 177 1.79 -4.00 11.63
CA LEU A 177 3.24 -4.17 11.59
C LEU A 177 3.96 -3.45 12.73
N LEU A 178 3.33 -2.42 13.30
CA LEU A 178 3.76 -1.63 14.45
C LEU A 178 3.04 -2.07 15.74
#